data_8a87665526a965713690921efe452a4a
#
_entry.id   8a87665526a965713690921efe452a4a
#
_cell.length_a   1.000
_cell.length_b   1.000
_cell.length_c   1.000
_cell.angle_alpha   90.00
_cell.angle_beta   90.00
_cell.angle_gamma   90.00
#
_symmetry.space_group_name_H-M   'P 1'
#
loop_
_entity.id
_entity.type
_entity.pdbx_description
1 polymer ?
#
loop_
_entity_poly.entity_id
_entity_poly.type
_entity_poly.pdbx_seq_one_letter_code
_entity_poly.pdbx_strand_id
1 'polypeptide(L)'
;MITWISRTLALAIHDRQLAEHGGGTGVRDEGLLDGALARAQQLFAYGDPPPDLAALAASVAHGLARNHPFVDGNKRTAAVACEVFIVLNGGRLQATDPELYPLYIGLSEGSLSEADFADWLRARIVMARKGKVQEKRATYRR
;
A
#
# COMPACT_ATOMS: atom_id res chain seq x y z
N MET A 1 -10.30 12.30 -6.84
CA MET A 1 -10.19 12.30 -5.36
C MET A 1 -9.51 11.02 -4.90
N ILE A 2 -8.54 11.16 -4.01
CA ILE A 2 -7.77 10.00 -3.52
C ILE A 2 -8.52 9.32 -2.37
N THR A 3 -8.58 8.00 -2.41
CA THR A 3 -9.12 7.19 -1.31
C THR A 3 -7.94 6.68 -0.48
N TRP A 4 -7.88 7.10 0.78
CA TRP A 4 -6.76 6.80 1.67
C TRP A 4 -6.99 5.49 2.44
N ILE A 5 -5.89 4.90 2.90
CA ILE A 5 -5.96 3.79 3.87
C ILE A 5 -6.26 4.40 5.24
N SER A 6 -7.46 4.19 5.75
CA SER A 6 -7.84 4.65 7.08
C SER A 6 -7.22 3.77 8.15
N ARG A 7 -7.19 4.27 9.39
CA ARG A 7 -6.74 3.47 10.54
C ARG A 7 -7.57 2.19 10.67
N THR A 8 -8.89 2.30 10.53
CA THR A 8 -9.78 1.14 10.62
C THR A 8 -9.44 0.09 9.56
N LEU A 9 -9.19 0.53 8.33
CA LEU A 9 -8.82 -0.38 7.24
C LEU A 9 -7.43 -1.00 7.49
N ALA A 10 -6.47 -0.22 7.94
CA ALA A 10 -5.12 -0.73 8.25
C ALA A 10 -5.18 -1.81 9.33
N LEU A 11 -5.97 -1.59 10.37
CA LEU A 11 -6.15 -2.58 11.44
C LEU A 11 -6.85 -3.84 10.94
N ALA A 12 -7.85 -3.69 10.08
CA ALA A 12 -8.53 -4.85 9.50
C ALA A 12 -7.60 -5.66 8.60
N ILE A 13 -6.77 -5.00 7.80
CA ILE A 13 -5.76 -5.66 6.98
C ILE A 13 -4.78 -6.43 7.86
N HIS A 14 -4.29 -5.80 8.92
CA HIS A 14 -3.35 -6.41 9.85
C HIS A 14 -3.95 -7.66 10.51
N ASP A 15 -5.19 -7.55 11.02
CA ASP A 15 -5.88 -8.66 11.66
C ASP A 15 -6.02 -9.84 10.70
N ARG A 16 -6.32 -9.57 9.43
CA ARG A 16 -6.45 -10.61 8.42
C ARG A 16 -5.11 -11.30 8.14
N GLN A 17 -4.02 -10.54 8.09
CA GLN A 17 -2.70 -11.12 7.89
C GLN A 17 -2.31 -12.04 9.05
N LEU A 18 -2.63 -11.65 10.27
CA LEU A 18 -2.38 -12.51 11.44
C LEU A 18 -3.25 -13.77 11.42
N ALA A 19 -4.51 -13.66 11.01
CA ALA A 19 -5.41 -14.81 10.91
C ALA A 19 -4.90 -15.82 9.89
N GLU A 20 -4.34 -15.37 8.78
CA GLU A 20 -3.84 -16.23 7.70
C GLU A 20 -2.46 -16.79 7.97
N HIS A 21 -1.58 -16.03 8.62
CA HIS A 21 -0.16 -16.36 8.74
C HIS A 21 0.32 -16.53 10.18
N GLY A 22 -0.51 -16.22 11.16
CA GLY A 22 -0.10 -16.21 12.56
C GLY A 22 0.74 -14.99 12.91
N GLY A 23 1.19 -14.92 14.15
CA GLY A 23 2.02 -13.85 14.66
C GLY A 23 1.42 -13.16 15.87
N GLY A 24 2.20 -12.27 16.48
CA GLY A 24 1.78 -11.51 17.64
C GLY A 24 0.77 -10.42 17.29
N THR A 25 -0.25 -10.29 18.13
CA THR A 25 -1.32 -9.31 17.93
C THR A 25 -0.96 -7.93 18.47
N GLY A 26 -1.64 -6.94 17.97
CA GLY A 26 -1.64 -5.59 18.53
C GLY A 26 -0.76 -4.58 17.82
N VAL A 27 -1.00 -3.34 18.17
CA VAL A 27 -0.22 -2.19 17.72
C VAL A 27 0.91 -1.98 18.70
N ARG A 28 2.14 -1.98 18.20
CA ARG A 28 3.32 -1.75 19.03
C ARG A 28 3.46 -0.28 19.40
N ASP A 29 3.13 0.61 18.47
CA ASP A 29 3.27 2.05 18.66
C ASP A 29 2.20 2.77 17.83
N GLU A 30 1.24 3.36 18.55
CA GLU A 30 0.11 4.07 17.93
C GLU A 30 0.57 5.30 17.11
N GLY A 31 1.55 6.03 17.61
CA GLY A 31 2.09 7.19 16.92
C GLY A 31 2.80 6.82 15.64
N LEU A 32 3.51 5.70 15.62
CA LEU A 32 4.16 5.21 14.39
C LEU A 32 3.13 4.74 13.37
N LEU A 33 2.02 4.15 13.83
CA LEU A 33 0.93 3.77 12.92
C LEU A 33 0.30 5.02 12.30
N ASP A 34 -0.07 5.98 13.12
CA ASP A 34 -0.67 7.23 12.64
C ASP A 34 0.27 7.97 11.69
N GLY A 35 1.56 8.02 12.03
CA GLY A 35 2.58 8.64 11.19
C GLY A 35 2.75 7.94 9.85
N ALA A 36 2.74 6.60 9.86
CA ALA A 36 2.83 5.82 8.62
C ALA A 36 1.65 6.11 7.69
N LEU A 37 0.44 6.17 8.24
CA LEU A 37 -0.76 6.44 7.44
C LEU A 37 -0.83 7.87 6.95
N ALA A 38 -0.29 8.82 7.71
CA ALA A 38 -0.29 10.24 7.34
C ALA A 38 0.72 10.58 6.24
N ARG A 39 1.78 9.77 6.06
CA ARG A 39 2.86 10.09 5.12
C ARG A 39 2.36 10.36 3.70
N ALA A 40 1.55 9.45 3.17
CA ALA A 40 1.04 9.58 1.79
C ALA A 40 0.13 10.81 1.65
N GLN A 41 -0.68 11.09 2.66
CA GLN A 41 -1.55 12.27 2.65
C GLN A 41 -0.74 13.56 2.65
N GLN A 42 0.33 13.61 3.44
CA GLN A 42 1.23 14.78 3.48
C GLN A 42 1.98 14.93 2.17
N LEU A 43 2.44 13.83 1.59
CA LEU A 43 3.09 13.87 0.28
C LEU A 43 2.14 14.42 -0.79
N PHE A 44 0.88 14.00 -0.76
CA PHE A 44 -0.12 14.49 -1.69
C PHE A 44 -0.40 15.99 -1.49
N ALA A 45 -0.51 16.41 -0.24
CA ALA A 45 -0.84 17.82 0.09
C ALA A 45 0.29 18.79 -0.25
N TYR A 46 1.54 18.38 -0.07
CA TYR A 46 2.69 19.29 -0.14
C TYR A 46 3.70 18.94 -1.22
N GLY A 47 3.51 17.84 -1.94
CA GLY A 47 4.45 17.41 -2.97
C GLY A 47 4.45 18.35 -4.18
N ASP A 48 5.64 18.68 -4.66
CA ASP A 48 5.84 19.50 -5.85
C ASP A 48 7.02 18.94 -6.65
N PRO A 49 6.78 18.38 -7.84
CA PRO A 49 5.47 18.25 -8.50
C PRO A 49 4.53 17.31 -7.74
N PRO A 50 3.20 17.36 -8.04
CA PRO A 50 2.24 16.48 -7.39
C PRO A 50 2.61 15.01 -7.60
N PRO A 51 2.55 14.18 -6.54
CA PRO A 51 2.90 12.76 -6.66
C PRO A 51 1.85 12.00 -7.47
N ASP A 52 2.29 11.02 -8.23
CA ASP A 52 1.40 10.10 -8.92
C ASP A 52 0.98 8.95 -7.99
N LEU A 53 0.12 8.05 -8.48
CA LEU A 53 -0.37 6.93 -7.71
C LEU A 53 0.77 6.03 -7.23
N ALA A 54 1.79 5.81 -8.06
CA ALA A 54 2.95 4.98 -7.69
C ALA A 54 3.71 5.58 -6.52
N ALA A 55 3.94 6.90 -6.53
CA ALA A 55 4.63 7.59 -5.44
C ALA A 55 3.82 7.51 -4.14
N LEU A 56 2.50 7.67 -4.22
CA LEU A 56 1.62 7.57 -3.05
C LEU A 56 1.58 6.15 -2.50
N ALA A 57 1.45 5.15 -3.37
CA ALA A 57 1.44 3.74 -2.96
C ALA A 57 2.77 3.35 -2.31
N ALA A 58 3.89 3.81 -2.87
CA ALA A 58 5.20 3.58 -2.28
C ALA A 58 5.33 4.22 -0.89
N SER A 59 4.74 5.39 -0.70
CA SER A 59 4.72 6.06 0.60
C SER A 59 3.93 5.25 1.64
N VAL A 60 2.77 4.70 1.26
CA VAL A 60 1.99 3.82 2.14
C VAL A 60 2.81 2.60 2.55
N ALA A 61 3.39 1.90 1.58
CA ALA A 61 4.19 0.71 1.82
C ALA A 61 5.43 1.01 2.69
N HIS A 62 6.16 2.05 2.35
CA HIS A 62 7.37 2.46 3.06
C HIS A 62 7.07 2.79 4.52
N GLY A 63 6.00 3.57 4.75
CA GLY A 63 5.62 3.95 6.10
C GLY A 63 5.32 2.74 6.98
N LEU A 64 4.51 1.83 6.50
CA LEU A 64 4.13 0.65 7.28
C LEU A 64 5.29 -0.34 7.44
N ALA A 65 6.08 -0.56 6.38
CA ALA A 65 7.20 -1.49 6.44
C ALA A 65 8.34 -0.97 7.32
N ARG A 66 8.64 0.33 7.24
CA ARG A 66 9.79 0.92 7.91
C ARG A 66 9.53 1.28 9.37
N ASN A 67 8.34 1.78 9.68
CA ASN A 67 8.00 2.21 11.04
C ASN A 67 7.75 1.05 11.99
N HIS A 68 7.43 -0.13 11.49
CA HIS A 68 7.09 -1.29 12.31
C HIS A 68 6.02 -0.97 13.37
N PRO A 69 4.85 -0.43 12.97
CA PRO A 69 3.86 0.01 13.94
C PRO A 69 3.17 -1.14 14.68
N PHE A 70 3.20 -2.35 14.14
CA PHE A 70 2.56 -3.53 14.73
C PHE A 70 3.58 -4.38 15.48
N VAL A 71 3.09 -5.20 16.39
CA VAL A 71 3.94 -6.17 17.10
C VAL A 71 4.56 -7.15 16.10
N ASP A 72 3.77 -7.59 15.11
CA ASP A 72 4.21 -8.54 14.09
C ASP A 72 3.43 -8.32 12.80
N GLY A 73 3.89 -8.91 11.69
CA GLY A 73 3.18 -8.84 10.41
C GLY A 73 3.31 -7.53 9.66
N ASN A 74 4.30 -6.69 9.97
CA ASN A 74 4.45 -5.36 9.36
C ASN A 74 4.69 -5.43 7.86
N LYS A 75 5.56 -6.31 7.40
CA LYS A 75 5.88 -6.43 5.96
C LYS A 75 4.66 -6.90 5.16
N ARG A 76 3.94 -7.90 5.66
CA ARG A 76 2.74 -8.39 4.99
C ARG A 76 1.62 -7.36 4.97
N THR A 77 1.44 -6.65 6.08
CA THR A 77 0.44 -5.58 6.15
C THR A 77 0.80 -4.44 5.19
N ALA A 78 2.07 -4.07 5.11
CA ALA A 78 2.54 -3.07 4.15
C ALA A 78 2.24 -3.49 2.71
N ALA A 79 2.49 -4.76 2.39
CA ALA A 79 2.24 -5.30 1.05
C ALA A 79 0.76 -5.21 0.68
N VAL A 80 -0.11 -5.71 1.55
CA VAL A 80 -1.55 -5.72 1.28
C VAL A 80 -2.11 -4.30 1.25
N ALA A 81 -1.68 -3.44 2.17
CA ALA A 81 -2.13 -2.04 2.20
C ALA A 81 -1.74 -1.30 0.92
N CYS A 82 -0.53 -1.54 0.42
CA CYS A 82 -0.06 -0.96 -0.84
C CYS A 82 -0.97 -1.38 -2.01
N GLU A 83 -1.24 -2.66 -2.15
CA GLU A 83 -2.08 -3.19 -3.22
C GLU A 83 -3.53 -2.71 -3.10
N VAL A 84 -4.08 -2.69 -1.88
CA VAL A 84 -5.43 -2.18 -1.62
C VAL A 84 -5.51 -0.71 -1.99
N PHE A 85 -4.51 0.09 -1.62
CA PHE A 85 -4.47 1.50 -1.97
C PHE A 85 -4.53 1.71 -3.48
N ILE A 86 -3.75 0.93 -4.23
CA ILE A 86 -3.75 0.99 -5.70
C ILE A 86 -5.14 0.67 -6.25
N VAL A 87 -5.77 -0.40 -5.77
CA VAL A 87 -7.10 -0.82 -6.22
C VAL A 87 -8.16 0.23 -5.88
N LEU A 88 -8.13 0.78 -4.66
CA LEU A 88 -9.08 1.81 -4.24
C LEU A 88 -8.99 3.07 -5.10
N ASN A 89 -7.86 3.29 -5.75
CA ASN A 89 -7.62 4.48 -6.56
C ASN A 89 -7.59 4.19 -8.07
N GLY A 90 -8.23 3.09 -8.46
CA GLY A 90 -8.50 2.81 -9.87
C GLY A 90 -7.41 2.05 -10.59
N GLY A 91 -6.40 1.54 -9.89
CA GLY A 91 -5.31 0.80 -10.48
C GLY A 91 -5.32 -0.67 -10.13
N ARG A 92 -4.36 -1.36 -10.69
CA ARG A 92 -4.10 -2.77 -10.42
C ARG A 92 -2.61 -3.00 -10.54
N LEU A 93 -2.04 -3.74 -9.61
CA LEU A 93 -0.61 -4.06 -9.64
C LEU A 93 -0.41 -5.39 -10.37
N GLN A 94 0.36 -5.37 -11.46
CA GLN A 94 0.75 -6.56 -12.19
C GLN A 94 2.08 -7.08 -11.65
N ALA A 95 1.99 -7.86 -10.57
CA ALA A 95 3.16 -8.48 -9.95
C ALA A 95 2.72 -9.71 -9.17
N THR A 96 3.60 -10.67 -9.06
CA THR A 96 3.35 -11.87 -8.25
C THR A 96 3.89 -11.69 -6.84
N ASP A 97 3.40 -12.47 -5.90
CA ASP A 97 3.90 -12.44 -4.52
C ASP A 97 5.41 -12.72 -4.44
N PRO A 98 5.97 -13.71 -5.18
CA PRO A 98 7.42 -13.90 -5.20
C PRO A 98 8.22 -12.69 -5.68
N GLU A 99 7.67 -11.88 -6.59
CA GLU A 99 8.33 -10.64 -7.03
C GLU A 99 8.25 -9.55 -5.96
N LEU A 100 7.15 -9.49 -5.24
CA LEU A 100 6.88 -8.44 -4.25
C LEU A 100 7.62 -8.65 -2.94
N TYR A 101 7.68 -9.87 -2.46
CA TYR A 101 8.17 -10.15 -1.11
C TYR A 101 9.57 -9.61 -0.83
N PRO A 102 10.58 -9.82 -1.70
CA PRO A 102 11.91 -9.26 -1.48
C PRO A 102 11.92 -7.73 -1.40
N LEU A 103 11.00 -7.07 -2.09
CA LEU A 103 10.92 -5.61 -2.09
C LEU A 103 10.44 -5.08 -0.73
N TYR A 104 9.46 -5.75 -0.12
CA TYR A 104 8.99 -5.35 1.21
C TYR A 104 10.04 -5.62 2.29
N ILE A 105 10.81 -6.67 2.14
CA ILE A 105 11.97 -6.91 3.00
C ILE A 105 12.96 -5.75 2.85
N GLY A 106 13.28 -5.37 1.60
CA GLY A 106 14.19 -4.26 1.32
C GLY A 106 13.71 -2.94 1.89
N LEU A 107 12.42 -2.64 1.78
CA LEU A 107 11.83 -1.43 2.39
C LEU A 107 12.00 -1.46 3.91
N SER A 108 11.68 -2.58 4.53
CA SER A 108 11.76 -2.73 5.98
C SER A 108 13.19 -2.57 6.50
N GLU A 109 14.15 -3.12 5.78
CA GLU A 109 15.58 -3.08 6.14
C GLU A 109 16.27 -1.78 5.76
N GLY A 110 15.66 -1.00 4.86
CA GLY A 110 16.25 0.23 4.36
C GLY A 110 17.19 0.05 3.17
N SER A 111 17.27 -1.15 2.60
CA SER A 111 18.10 -1.41 1.42
C SER A 111 17.42 -1.02 0.11
N LEU A 112 16.10 -0.89 0.12
CA LEU A 112 15.32 -0.40 -1.01
C LEU A 112 14.71 0.95 -0.63
N SER A 113 15.01 2.00 -1.41
CA SER A 113 14.46 3.32 -1.15
C SER A 113 13.00 3.42 -1.57
N GLU A 114 12.30 4.35 -0.96
CA GLU A 114 10.91 4.66 -1.35
C GLU A 114 10.83 5.07 -2.82
N ALA A 115 11.77 5.87 -3.29
CA ALA A 115 11.81 6.35 -4.68
C ALA A 115 12.00 5.20 -5.68
N ASP A 116 12.91 4.29 -5.38
CA ASP A 116 13.16 3.13 -6.25
C ASP A 116 11.95 2.19 -6.25
N PHE A 117 11.30 2.02 -5.13
CA PHE A 117 10.08 1.22 -5.07
C PHE A 117 8.94 1.89 -5.86
N ALA A 118 8.82 3.21 -5.77
CA ALA A 118 7.84 3.95 -6.58
C ALA A 118 8.08 3.72 -8.08
N ASP A 119 9.34 3.76 -8.52
CA ASP A 119 9.68 3.50 -9.92
C ASP A 119 9.30 2.08 -10.33
N TRP A 120 9.56 1.10 -9.48
CA TRP A 120 9.18 -0.28 -9.73
C TRP A 120 7.66 -0.44 -9.86
N LEU A 121 6.91 0.19 -8.96
CA LEU A 121 5.44 0.18 -9.01
C LEU A 121 4.91 0.86 -10.27
N ARG A 122 5.52 1.99 -10.63
CA ARG A 122 5.07 2.78 -11.79
C ARG A 122 5.13 1.96 -13.08
N ALA A 123 6.12 1.11 -13.19
CA ALA A 123 6.26 0.24 -14.35
C ALA A 123 5.22 -0.89 -14.37
N ARG A 124 4.55 -1.17 -13.24
CA ARG A 124 3.68 -2.35 -13.08
C ARG A 124 2.25 -2.03 -12.68
N ILE A 125 1.93 -0.77 -12.42
CA ILE A 125 0.56 -0.36 -12.14
C ILE A 125 -0.15 -0.16 -13.48
N VAL A 126 -1.30 -0.82 -13.62
CA VAL A 126 -2.19 -0.66 -14.77
C VAL A 126 -3.43 0.08 -14.30
N MET A 127 -3.70 1.23 -14.90
CA MET A 127 -4.88 2.01 -14.56
C MET A 127 -6.07 1.54 -15.37
N ALA A 128 -7.23 1.47 -14.72
CA ALA A 128 -8.47 1.17 -15.42
C ALA A 128 -8.84 2.36 -16.30
N ARG A 129 -9.13 2.08 -17.59
CA ARG A 129 -9.67 3.11 -18.46
C ARG A 129 -11.12 3.34 -18.11
N LYS A 130 -11.56 4.58 -18.17
CA LYS A 130 -12.93 4.93 -17.88
C LYS A 130 -13.94 4.10 -18.68
N GLY A 131 -13.73 3.99 -20.01
CA GLY A 131 -14.59 3.18 -20.87
C GLY A 131 -14.57 1.70 -20.50
N LYS A 132 -13.40 1.16 -20.20
CA LYS A 132 -13.26 -0.24 -19.80
C LYS A 132 -13.98 -0.55 -18.50
N VAL A 133 -13.93 0.36 -17.54
CA VAL A 133 -14.65 0.20 -16.27
C VAL A 133 -16.15 0.12 -16.53
N GLN A 134 -16.67 0.99 -17.38
CA GLN A 134 -18.09 0.98 -17.75
C GLN A 134 -18.49 -0.29 -18.48
N GLU A 135 -17.69 -0.75 -19.40
CA GLU A 135 -17.92 -2.02 -20.11
C GLU A 135 -17.96 -3.18 -19.14
N LYS A 136 -17.04 -3.25 -18.21
CA LYS A 136 -17.03 -4.30 -17.20
C LYS A 136 -18.26 -4.27 -16.34
N ARG A 137 -18.72 -3.10 -15.94
CA ARG A 137 -19.94 -2.97 -15.16
C ARG A 137 -21.13 -3.50 -15.94
N ALA A 138 -21.26 -3.12 -17.19
CA ALA A 138 -22.33 -3.61 -18.07
C ALA A 138 -22.26 -5.13 -18.18
N THR A 139 -21.08 -5.69 -18.32
CA THR A 139 -20.86 -7.12 -18.45
C THR A 139 -21.08 -7.86 -17.14
N TYR A 140 -20.70 -7.28 -16.02
CA TYR A 140 -20.80 -7.92 -14.70
C TYR A 140 -22.14 -7.80 -14.01
N ARG A 141 -23.02 -7.06 -14.56
CA ARG A 141 -24.41 -7.07 -14.10
C ARG A 141 -25.14 -8.31 -14.52
N ARG A 142 -24.40 -9.18 -14.92
CA ARG A 142 -24.77 -10.50 -15.24
C ARG A 142 -24.88 -11.33 -13.99
#